data_f35ca8e19ff3c71b655250e7710af958
#
_entry.id   f35ca8e19ff3c71b655250e7710af958
#
_cell.length_a   1.000
_cell.length_b   1.000
_cell.length_c   1.000
_cell.angle_alpha   90.00
_cell.angle_beta   90.00
_cell.angle_gamma   90.00
#
_symmetry.space_group_name_H-M   'P 1'
#
loop_
_entity.id
_entity.type
_entity.pdbx_description
1 polymer ?
#
loop_
_entity_poly.entity_id
_entity_poly.type
_entity_poly.pdbx_seq_one_letter_code
_entity_poly.pdbx_strand_id
1 'polypeptide(L)'
;FDLKVNRNISLLNDSAIQQLLGKLPSGVKAVGFQSDNMITNTGKAEWNKSSGLLSIWILSMLNAGNQTTIAIPYKKGDTAVLGKIVTDDYFGKLDSSRLTVNDGYLLFKADAKQRSKIGVSPLRAQPMAASYDAQNKVLTIVQFTLPSNTIDYVNSLWQIQDEPYKGDALNAYTDGPVNGKQMGKFYELEGSSPAMALLPGSSQTHVQKTIHLKGSEADLNAIKFFYRRT
;
A
#
# COMPACT_ATOMS: atom_id res chain seq x y z
N PHE A 1 -8.23 19.52 14.81
CA PHE A 1 -8.66 19.56 13.41
C PHE A 1 -10.18 19.43 13.33
N ASP A 2 -10.83 20.37 12.66
CA ASP A 2 -12.22 20.24 12.23
C ASP A 2 -12.21 19.73 10.80
N LEU A 3 -12.79 18.57 10.56
CA LEU A 3 -12.74 17.93 9.24
C LEU A 3 -14.04 17.19 8.90
N LYS A 4 -14.28 17.05 7.61
CA LYS A 4 -15.29 16.17 7.05
C LYS A 4 -14.62 15.09 6.22
N VAL A 5 -15.03 13.84 6.43
CA VAL A 5 -14.60 12.70 5.62
C VAL A 5 -15.76 12.24 4.74
N ASN A 6 -15.52 12.16 3.45
CA ASN A 6 -16.44 11.50 2.51
C ASN A 6 -15.74 10.30 1.91
N ARG A 7 -16.43 9.18 1.87
CA ARG A 7 -15.96 7.95 1.25
C ARG A 7 -17.03 7.40 0.31
N ASN A 8 -16.63 7.15 -0.93
CA ASN A 8 -17.45 6.45 -1.91
C ASN A 8 -16.78 5.13 -2.28
N ILE A 9 -17.57 4.05 -2.36
CA ILE A 9 -17.10 2.74 -2.78
C ILE A 9 -17.93 2.29 -3.96
N SER A 10 -17.27 1.94 -5.06
CA SER A 10 -17.90 1.45 -6.29
C SER A 10 -17.25 0.15 -6.76
N LEU A 11 -18.06 -0.75 -7.31
CA LEU A 11 -17.54 -1.94 -7.96
C LEU A 11 -16.88 -1.59 -9.29
N LEU A 12 -15.77 -2.23 -9.60
CA LEU A 12 -15.15 -2.18 -10.92
C LEU A 12 -15.82 -3.20 -11.83
N ASN A 13 -16.27 -2.76 -12.99
CA ASN A 13 -16.75 -3.66 -14.04
C ASN A 13 -15.57 -4.31 -14.78
N ASP A 14 -15.85 -5.32 -15.61
CA ASP A 14 -14.83 -6.07 -16.35
C ASP A 14 -13.97 -5.16 -17.25
N SER A 15 -14.58 -4.15 -17.87
CA SER A 15 -13.86 -3.18 -18.71
C SER A 15 -12.84 -2.39 -17.90
N ALA A 16 -13.21 -1.91 -16.72
CA ALA A 16 -12.30 -1.18 -15.83
C ALA A 16 -11.15 -2.07 -15.33
N ILE A 17 -11.43 -3.33 -15.00
CA ILE A 17 -10.40 -4.30 -14.60
C ILE A 17 -9.45 -4.58 -15.78
N GLN A 18 -9.99 -4.80 -16.99
CA GLN A 18 -9.18 -5.04 -18.19
C GLN A 18 -8.34 -3.83 -18.60
N GLN A 19 -8.84 -2.62 -18.39
CA GLN A 19 -8.06 -1.39 -18.61
C GLN A 19 -6.82 -1.33 -17.73
N LEU A 20 -6.92 -1.80 -16.48
CA LEU A 20 -5.83 -1.81 -15.51
C LEU A 20 -4.84 -2.95 -15.75
N LEU A 21 -5.34 -4.16 -15.99
CA LEU A 21 -4.55 -5.39 -15.99
C LEU A 21 -4.34 -5.98 -17.41
N GLY A 22 -5.09 -5.49 -18.39
CA GLY A 22 -5.19 -6.08 -19.72
C GLY A 22 -6.21 -7.21 -19.75
N LYS A 23 -6.30 -7.89 -20.88
CA LYS A 23 -7.21 -9.04 -21.06
C LYS A 23 -6.80 -10.16 -20.10
N LEU A 24 -7.72 -10.56 -19.24
CA LEU A 24 -7.49 -11.68 -18.31
C LEU A 24 -7.61 -13.02 -19.04
N PRO A 25 -6.82 -14.04 -18.62
CA PRO A 25 -7.05 -15.42 -19.07
C PRO A 25 -8.46 -15.88 -18.74
N SER A 26 -9.05 -16.72 -19.59
CA SER A 26 -10.44 -17.19 -19.44
C SER A 26 -10.72 -17.99 -18.15
N GLY A 27 -9.68 -18.61 -17.57
CA GLY A 27 -9.76 -19.34 -16.28
C GLY A 27 -9.71 -18.43 -15.04
N VAL A 28 -9.50 -17.10 -15.19
CA VAL A 28 -9.39 -16.18 -14.07
C VAL A 28 -10.74 -15.54 -13.75
N LYS A 29 -11.18 -15.70 -12.50
CA LYS A 29 -12.30 -14.93 -11.94
C LYS A 29 -11.75 -13.69 -11.27
N ALA A 30 -12.39 -12.54 -11.49
CA ALA A 30 -11.98 -11.25 -10.95
C ALA A 30 -13.15 -10.56 -10.23
N VAL A 31 -12.83 -9.86 -9.13
CA VAL A 31 -13.70 -8.88 -8.50
C VAL A 31 -12.84 -7.71 -8.07
N GLY A 32 -13.31 -6.51 -8.28
CA GLY A 32 -12.59 -5.31 -7.88
C GLY A 32 -13.52 -4.20 -7.42
N PHE A 33 -12.99 -3.34 -6.56
CA PHE A 33 -13.68 -2.12 -6.14
C PHE A 33 -12.71 -0.95 -6.05
N GLN A 34 -13.26 0.24 -6.16
CA GLN A 34 -12.56 1.50 -5.95
C GLN A 34 -13.14 2.18 -4.71
N SER A 35 -12.28 2.74 -3.88
CA SER A 35 -12.66 3.67 -2.83
C SER A 35 -12.10 5.05 -3.13
N ASP A 36 -12.98 6.04 -3.18
CA ASP A 36 -12.63 7.46 -3.26
C ASP A 36 -12.75 8.03 -1.85
N ASN A 37 -11.63 8.44 -1.28
CA ASN A 37 -11.57 8.89 0.10
C ASN A 37 -11.19 10.37 0.09
N MET A 38 -12.09 11.23 0.56
CA MET A 38 -11.89 12.68 0.55
C MET A 38 -11.93 13.23 1.97
N ILE A 39 -10.95 14.07 2.28
CA ILE A 39 -10.93 14.88 3.51
C ILE A 39 -11.08 16.34 3.13
N THR A 40 -11.94 17.05 3.84
CA THR A 40 -12.18 18.50 3.74
C THR A 40 -11.79 19.16 5.05
N ASN A 41 -11.00 20.22 5.02
CA ASN A 41 -10.80 21.09 6.17
C ASN A 41 -12.05 21.93 6.38
N THR A 42 -12.84 21.65 7.42
CA THR A 42 -14.04 22.40 7.79
C THR A 42 -13.78 23.44 8.88
N GLY A 43 -12.53 23.52 9.35
CA GLY A 43 -12.10 24.49 10.35
C GLY A 43 -11.90 25.89 9.77
N LYS A 44 -11.51 26.80 10.65
CA LYS A 44 -11.22 28.23 10.32
C LYS A 44 -9.75 28.51 10.05
N ALA A 45 -8.88 27.54 10.34
CA ALA A 45 -7.42 27.69 10.19
C ALA A 45 -6.90 26.73 9.11
N GLU A 46 -5.86 27.14 8.41
CA GLU A 46 -5.09 26.32 7.49
C GLU A 46 -4.36 25.19 8.24
N TRP A 47 -4.31 24.02 7.63
CA TRP A 47 -3.41 22.95 8.06
C TRP A 47 -2.05 23.16 7.41
N ASN A 48 -1.01 23.27 8.21
CA ASN A 48 0.36 23.44 7.76
C ASN A 48 1.33 22.68 8.67
N LYS A 49 2.62 22.67 8.32
CA LYS A 49 3.61 21.88 9.07
C LYS A 49 3.73 22.30 10.56
N SER A 50 3.44 23.56 10.89
CA SER A 50 3.52 24.05 12.27
C SER A 50 2.28 23.71 13.10
N SER A 51 1.10 23.65 12.46
CA SER A 51 -0.16 23.27 13.12
C SER A 51 -0.48 21.78 13.02
N GLY A 52 0.26 21.07 12.20
CA GLY A 52 0.08 19.66 11.86
C GLY A 52 -0.54 19.44 10.49
N LEU A 53 -0.23 18.28 9.90
CA LEU A 53 -0.79 17.80 8.63
C LEU A 53 -1.39 16.41 8.82
N LEU A 54 -2.44 16.13 8.07
CA LEU A 54 -3.09 14.82 8.05
C LEU A 54 -2.81 14.09 6.74
N SER A 55 -2.85 12.77 6.77
CA SER A 55 -2.87 11.88 5.59
C SER A 55 -4.12 11.03 5.60
N ILE A 56 -4.58 10.64 4.41
CA ILE A 56 -5.49 9.51 4.26
C ILE A 56 -4.65 8.25 4.19
N TRP A 57 -4.85 7.35 5.11
CA TRP A 57 -4.14 6.08 5.22
C TRP A 57 -5.13 4.93 5.09
N ILE A 58 -5.05 4.17 4.01
CA ILE A 58 -5.97 3.08 3.71
C ILE A 58 -5.26 1.75 4.01
N LEU A 59 -5.74 1.07 5.05
CA LEU A 59 -5.29 -0.27 5.41
C LEU A 59 -6.21 -1.29 4.74
N SER A 60 -5.73 -1.96 3.70
CA SER A 60 -6.40 -3.13 3.13
C SER A 60 -6.02 -4.36 3.96
N MET A 61 -6.84 -4.66 4.97
CA MET A 61 -6.64 -5.82 5.83
C MET A 61 -7.19 -7.08 5.15
N LEU A 62 -6.35 -8.09 5.00
CA LEU A 62 -6.60 -9.30 4.22
C LEU A 62 -6.23 -10.54 5.03
N ASN A 63 -6.95 -11.64 4.84
CA ASN A 63 -6.64 -12.92 5.50
C ASN A 63 -5.31 -13.47 5.01
N ALA A 64 -4.43 -13.80 5.93
CA ALA A 64 -3.14 -14.40 5.63
C ALA A 64 -3.26 -15.92 5.46
N GLY A 65 -2.89 -16.42 4.29
CA GLY A 65 -2.60 -17.85 4.09
C GLY A 65 -1.18 -18.18 4.55
N ASN A 66 -0.90 -19.45 4.80
CA ASN A 66 0.43 -19.90 5.22
C ASN A 66 1.53 -19.65 4.17
N GLN A 67 1.14 -19.42 2.91
CA GLN A 67 2.02 -19.22 1.75
C GLN A 67 1.74 -17.87 1.07
N THR A 68 1.32 -16.86 1.84
CA THR A 68 1.08 -15.52 1.31
C THR A 68 2.39 -14.75 1.21
N THR A 69 2.65 -14.18 0.04
CA THR A 69 3.79 -13.31 -0.24
C THR A 69 3.29 -12.02 -0.85
N ILE A 70 3.76 -10.89 -0.33
CA ILE A 70 3.53 -9.55 -0.89
C ILE A 70 4.67 -9.25 -1.87
N ALA A 71 4.32 -8.67 -3.01
CA ALA A 71 5.26 -8.17 -4.00
C ALA A 71 5.03 -6.67 -4.20
N ILE A 72 6.08 -5.87 -4.06
CA ILE A 72 6.04 -4.42 -4.19
C ILE A 72 7.08 -3.98 -5.22
N PRO A 73 6.67 -3.41 -6.36
CA PRO A 73 7.61 -2.80 -7.29
C PRO A 73 8.12 -1.47 -6.73
N TYR A 74 9.38 -1.16 -7.00
CA TYR A 74 9.98 0.11 -6.62
C TYR A 74 10.74 0.76 -7.78
N LYS A 75 10.94 2.08 -7.71
CA LYS A 75 11.74 2.83 -8.68
C LYS A 75 13.23 2.55 -8.46
N LYS A 76 13.90 2.01 -9.48
CA LYS A 76 15.36 1.82 -9.49
C LYS A 76 16.07 3.17 -9.64
N GLY A 77 17.29 3.24 -9.17
CA GLY A 77 18.14 4.43 -9.29
C GLY A 77 19.06 4.61 -8.09
N ASP A 78 19.87 5.64 -8.14
CA ASP A 78 20.88 5.92 -7.14
C ASP A 78 20.26 6.16 -5.74
N THR A 79 20.83 5.48 -4.75
CA THR A 79 20.42 5.62 -3.34
C THR A 79 20.71 7.01 -2.77
N ALA A 80 21.72 7.70 -3.28
CA ALA A 80 21.97 9.08 -2.88
C ALA A 80 20.84 10.04 -3.29
N VAL A 81 20.10 9.71 -4.37
CA VAL A 81 19.00 10.53 -4.90
C VAL A 81 17.64 10.04 -4.37
N LEU A 82 17.40 8.74 -4.41
CA LEU A 82 16.09 8.15 -4.11
C LEU A 82 15.96 7.63 -2.67
N GLY A 83 17.03 7.70 -1.88
CA GLY A 83 17.07 7.14 -0.53
C GLY A 83 17.11 5.60 -0.50
N LYS A 84 16.95 5.04 0.69
CA LYS A 84 16.89 3.57 0.89
C LYS A 84 15.75 2.93 0.08
N ILE A 85 15.94 1.70 -0.37
CA ILE A 85 14.94 0.96 -1.16
C ILE A 85 13.70 0.65 -0.32
N VAL A 86 13.90 0.27 0.94
CA VAL A 86 12.84 -0.16 1.84
C VAL A 86 13.16 0.23 3.28
N THR A 87 12.13 0.63 4.03
CA THR A 87 12.15 0.72 5.50
C THR A 87 11.70 -0.62 6.05
N ASP A 88 12.54 -1.31 6.82
CA ASP A 88 12.31 -2.68 7.27
C ASP A 88 12.63 -2.90 8.76
N ASP A 89 12.58 -1.81 9.53
CA ASP A 89 12.97 -1.76 10.93
C ASP A 89 11.86 -1.26 11.87
N TYR A 90 10.60 -1.20 11.40
CA TYR A 90 9.44 -0.77 12.19
C TYR A 90 9.24 -1.59 13.49
N PHE A 91 9.47 -2.88 13.43
CA PHE A 91 9.37 -3.82 14.56
C PHE A 91 10.63 -4.67 14.75
N GLY A 92 11.78 -4.10 14.38
CA GLY A 92 13.06 -4.77 14.30
C GLY A 92 13.43 -5.17 12.87
N LYS A 93 14.73 -5.23 12.60
CA LYS A 93 15.29 -5.53 11.28
C LYS A 93 14.85 -6.91 10.80
N LEU A 94 14.44 -6.98 9.54
CA LEU A 94 14.01 -8.23 8.91
C LEU A 94 15.20 -8.96 8.28
N ASP A 95 15.18 -10.29 8.38
CA ASP A 95 16.12 -11.16 7.69
C ASP A 95 15.64 -11.54 6.28
N SER A 96 16.52 -12.15 5.49
CA SER A 96 16.25 -12.55 4.11
C SER A 96 15.18 -13.62 3.97
N SER A 97 14.83 -14.34 5.04
CA SER A 97 13.73 -15.31 5.00
C SER A 97 12.36 -14.63 5.00
N ARG A 98 12.29 -13.37 5.45
CA ARG A 98 11.07 -12.57 5.52
C ARG A 98 10.96 -11.52 4.42
N LEU A 99 12.09 -10.88 4.06
CA LEU A 99 12.16 -9.82 3.06
C LEU A 99 13.30 -10.07 2.09
N THR A 100 12.98 -10.15 0.80
CA THR A 100 13.96 -10.21 -0.27
C THR A 100 13.87 -8.97 -1.15
N VAL A 101 15.01 -8.30 -1.34
CA VAL A 101 15.13 -7.16 -2.25
C VAL A 101 15.70 -7.66 -3.57
N ASN A 102 14.88 -7.68 -4.62
CA ASN A 102 15.27 -8.03 -5.97
C ASN A 102 15.45 -6.78 -6.83
N ASP A 103 15.93 -6.94 -8.06
CA ASP A 103 16.07 -5.83 -9.00
C ASP A 103 14.69 -5.30 -9.44
N GLY A 104 14.29 -4.18 -8.85
CA GLY A 104 13.03 -3.47 -9.15
C GLY A 104 11.80 -3.93 -8.38
N TYR A 105 11.90 -4.93 -7.50
CA TYR A 105 10.78 -5.35 -6.66
C TYR A 105 11.22 -6.00 -5.34
N LEU A 106 10.34 -5.91 -4.35
CA LEU A 106 10.47 -6.53 -3.05
C LEU A 106 9.55 -7.75 -2.97
N LEU A 107 9.99 -8.80 -2.28
CA LEU A 107 9.14 -9.90 -1.83
C LEU A 107 9.14 -9.93 -0.30
N PHE A 108 7.94 -9.87 0.27
CA PHE A 108 7.75 -9.84 1.72
C PHE A 108 6.77 -10.94 2.15
N LYS A 109 7.17 -11.80 3.07
CA LYS A 109 6.32 -12.86 3.60
C LYS A 109 5.23 -12.30 4.49
N ALA A 110 3.98 -12.61 4.16
CA ALA A 110 2.77 -12.16 4.84
C ALA A 110 1.93 -13.34 5.36
N ASP A 111 2.59 -14.27 6.06
CA ASP A 111 2.02 -15.55 6.52
C ASP A 111 1.47 -15.52 7.95
N ALA A 112 1.43 -14.35 8.56
CA ALA A 112 1.00 -14.09 9.94
C ALA A 112 1.75 -14.93 11.00
N LYS A 113 3.01 -15.28 10.75
CA LYS A 113 3.86 -16.02 11.69
C LYS A 113 4.82 -15.15 12.47
N GLN A 114 5.13 -13.96 11.96
CA GLN A 114 6.01 -12.99 12.59
C GLN A 114 5.48 -11.59 12.33
N ARG A 115 5.21 -10.84 13.40
CA ARG A 115 4.80 -9.43 13.28
C ARG A 115 5.90 -8.63 12.61
N SER A 116 5.59 -8.03 11.48
CA SER A 116 6.56 -7.32 10.65
C SER A 116 5.88 -6.22 9.84
N LYS A 117 6.60 -5.15 9.58
CA LYS A 117 6.15 -4.06 8.70
C LYS A 117 7.30 -3.59 7.85
N ILE A 118 7.02 -3.30 6.60
CA ILE A 118 7.94 -2.64 5.67
C ILE A 118 7.28 -1.39 5.09
N GLY A 119 8.12 -0.47 4.61
CA GLY A 119 7.66 0.76 3.99
C GLY A 119 8.51 1.15 2.79
N VAL A 120 7.90 1.84 1.84
CA VAL A 120 8.55 2.35 0.64
C VAL A 120 8.26 3.84 0.53
N SER A 121 9.33 4.65 0.54
CA SER A 121 9.23 6.10 0.49
C SER A 121 8.58 6.60 -0.82
N PRO A 122 8.01 7.81 -0.86
CA PRO A 122 7.41 8.37 -2.08
C PRO A 122 8.40 8.49 -3.25
N LEU A 123 9.69 8.62 -2.96
CA LEU A 123 10.74 8.65 -3.99
C LEU A 123 10.94 7.29 -4.66
N ARG A 124 10.77 6.20 -3.92
CA ARG A 124 10.91 4.81 -4.38
C ARG A 124 9.61 4.15 -4.80
N ALA A 125 8.50 4.54 -4.20
CA ALA A 125 7.20 3.89 -4.41
C ALA A 125 6.75 3.96 -5.88
N GLN A 126 6.12 2.89 -6.31
CA GLN A 126 5.20 2.87 -7.44
C GLN A 126 3.78 2.79 -6.89
N PRO A 127 2.74 3.27 -7.64
CA PRO A 127 1.39 3.39 -7.10
C PRO A 127 0.65 2.05 -7.00
N MET A 128 1.35 1.00 -6.58
CA MET A 128 0.79 -0.35 -6.54
C MET A 128 1.53 -1.30 -5.61
N ALA A 129 0.80 -2.29 -5.10
CA ALA A 129 1.32 -3.49 -4.46
C ALA A 129 0.47 -4.69 -4.82
N ALA A 130 1.00 -5.88 -4.71
CA ALA A 130 0.25 -7.11 -4.88
C ALA A 130 0.59 -8.12 -3.79
N SER A 131 -0.31 -9.07 -3.56
CA SER A 131 -0.05 -10.23 -2.73
C SER A 131 -0.57 -11.49 -3.43
N TYR A 132 0.16 -12.59 -3.28
CA TYR A 132 -0.22 -13.89 -3.79
C TYR A 132 -0.31 -14.91 -2.66
N ASP A 133 -1.51 -15.47 -2.49
CA ASP A 133 -1.75 -16.63 -1.64
C ASP A 133 -1.69 -17.88 -2.50
N ALA A 134 -0.57 -18.57 -2.45
CA ALA A 134 -0.32 -19.77 -3.28
C ALA A 134 -1.23 -20.93 -2.90
N GLN A 135 -1.63 -21.04 -1.62
CA GLN A 135 -2.52 -22.11 -1.13
C GLN A 135 -3.92 -21.95 -1.71
N ASN A 136 -4.45 -20.73 -1.72
CA ASN A 136 -5.81 -20.44 -2.18
C ASN A 136 -5.86 -20.02 -3.65
N LYS A 137 -4.70 -19.83 -4.30
CA LYS A 137 -4.55 -19.36 -5.69
C LYS A 137 -5.27 -18.03 -5.90
N VAL A 138 -5.02 -17.07 -4.99
CA VAL A 138 -5.58 -15.73 -5.02
C VAL A 138 -4.46 -14.71 -5.16
N LEU A 139 -4.55 -13.90 -6.21
CA LEU A 139 -3.73 -12.72 -6.41
C LEU A 139 -4.57 -11.49 -6.07
N THR A 140 -4.10 -10.69 -5.11
CA THR A 140 -4.71 -9.40 -4.78
C THR A 140 -3.81 -8.28 -5.27
N ILE A 141 -4.38 -7.30 -5.94
CA ILE A 141 -3.66 -6.13 -6.45
C ILE A 141 -4.31 -4.88 -5.85
N VAL A 142 -3.48 -4.03 -5.28
CA VAL A 142 -3.86 -2.70 -4.81
C VAL A 142 -3.17 -1.66 -5.67
N GLN A 143 -3.94 -0.69 -6.18
CA GLN A 143 -3.44 0.48 -6.88
C GLN A 143 -3.98 1.73 -6.19
N PHE A 144 -3.15 2.76 -6.00
CA PHE A 144 -3.54 3.96 -5.28
C PHE A 144 -2.99 5.23 -5.93
N THR A 145 -3.53 6.40 -5.55
CA THR A 145 -3.05 7.70 -6.01
C THR A 145 -1.68 7.99 -5.40
N LEU A 146 -0.68 8.22 -6.24
CA LEU A 146 0.68 8.61 -5.84
C LEU A 146 1.11 9.85 -6.62
N PRO A 147 0.87 11.07 -6.09
CA PRO A 147 1.32 12.30 -6.73
C PRO A 147 2.84 12.39 -6.78
N SER A 148 3.38 12.98 -7.84
CA SER A 148 4.82 13.17 -8.04
C SER A 148 5.35 14.53 -7.57
N ASN A 149 4.47 15.43 -7.16
CA ASN A 149 4.78 16.81 -6.82
C ASN A 149 5.06 17.05 -5.33
N THR A 150 5.08 16.01 -4.52
CA THR A 150 5.37 16.09 -3.09
C THR A 150 6.02 14.80 -2.58
N ILE A 151 6.86 14.97 -1.57
CA ILE A 151 7.51 13.89 -0.83
C ILE A 151 7.16 13.88 0.66
N ASP A 152 6.33 14.83 1.08
CA ASP A 152 5.86 14.91 2.47
C ASP A 152 4.76 13.86 2.69
N TYR A 153 5.04 12.85 3.49
CA TYR A 153 4.11 11.79 3.90
C TYR A 153 4.16 11.65 5.41
N VAL A 154 2.99 11.49 6.05
CA VAL A 154 2.95 11.29 7.51
C VAL A 154 3.63 9.96 7.84
N ASN A 155 4.57 10.01 8.77
CA ASN A 155 5.27 8.83 9.23
C ASN A 155 4.35 7.99 10.14
N SER A 156 4.18 6.71 9.79
CA SER A 156 3.28 5.78 10.48
C SER A 156 3.87 5.09 11.73
N LEU A 157 5.03 5.53 12.22
CA LEU A 157 5.56 5.11 13.52
C LEU A 157 4.72 5.73 14.64
N TRP A 158 4.29 4.90 15.58
CA TRP A 158 3.46 5.33 16.71
C TRP A 158 4.33 5.84 17.88
N GLN A 159 5.02 6.92 17.65
CA GLN A 159 5.86 7.62 18.61
C GLN A 159 6.01 9.09 18.24
N ILE A 160 6.45 9.91 19.18
CA ILE A 160 6.88 11.29 18.89
C ILE A 160 8.13 11.21 18.01
N GLN A 161 8.16 11.99 16.92
CA GLN A 161 9.19 11.93 15.90
C GLN A 161 9.70 13.32 15.57
N ASP A 162 11.00 13.42 15.29
CA ASP A 162 11.64 14.66 14.83
C ASP A 162 11.25 15.00 13.40
N GLU A 163 10.95 13.98 12.58
CA GLU A 163 10.65 14.08 11.16
C GLU A 163 9.29 13.46 10.80
N PRO A 164 8.16 14.04 11.29
CA PRO A 164 6.84 13.42 11.19
C PRO A 164 6.31 13.33 9.76
N TYR A 165 6.94 14.04 8.80
CA TYR A 165 6.52 14.06 7.38
C TYR A 165 7.49 13.36 6.43
N LYS A 166 8.46 12.60 6.96
CA LYS A 166 9.33 11.70 6.18
C LYS A 166 8.84 10.25 6.24
N GLY A 167 7.52 10.06 6.09
CA GLY A 167 6.89 8.75 6.07
C GLY A 167 6.97 8.06 4.73
N ASP A 168 6.51 6.82 4.71
CA ASP A 168 6.41 5.99 3.53
C ASP A 168 5.05 6.19 2.83
N ALA A 169 5.05 6.17 1.49
CA ALA A 169 3.83 6.28 0.68
C ALA A 169 3.09 4.95 0.57
N LEU A 170 3.81 3.86 0.73
CA LEU A 170 3.30 2.50 0.69
C LEU A 170 3.90 1.70 1.84
N ASN A 171 3.05 1.08 2.64
CA ASN A 171 3.47 0.13 3.65
C ASN A 171 2.85 -1.24 3.39
N ALA A 172 3.47 -2.27 3.94
CA ALA A 172 2.91 -3.60 4.06
C ALA A 172 3.19 -4.14 5.46
N TYR A 173 2.18 -4.74 6.05
CA TYR A 173 2.22 -5.31 7.39
C TYR A 173 1.78 -6.76 7.38
N THR A 174 2.35 -7.57 8.23
CA THR A 174 1.84 -8.90 8.57
C THR A 174 1.81 -9.04 10.09
N ASP A 175 0.67 -9.52 10.60
CA ASP A 175 0.57 -9.82 12.02
C ASP A 175 1.39 -11.05 12.39
N GLY A 176 1.53 -11.27 13.67
CA GLY A 176 2.26 -12.39 14.24
C GLY A 176 2.26 -12.33 15.76
N PRO A 177 2.64 -13.42 16.42
CA PRO A 177 2.67 -13.48 17.87
C PRO A 177 3.63 -12.46 18.50
N VAL A 178 3.13 -11.72 19.48
CA VAL A 178 3.92 -10.85 20.37
C VAL A 178 3.60 -11.23 21.80
N ASN A 179 4.59 -11.68 22.56
CA ASN A 179 4.42 -12.17 23.95
C ASN A 179 3.31 -13.23 24.05
N GLY A 180 3.24 -14.15 23.08
CA GLY A 180 2.25 -15.23 23.04
C GLY A 180 0.83 -14.81 22.63
N LYS A 181 0.60 -13.53 22.30
CA LYS A 181 -0.69 -13.00 21.84
C LYS A 181 -0.58 -12.54 20.39
N GLN A 182 -1.64 -12.74 19.62
CA GLN A 182 -1.77 -12.30 18.22
C GLN A 182 -3.15 -11.69 18.01
N MET A 183 -3.23 -10.58 17.25
CA MET A 183 -4.50 -9.95 16.93
C MET A 183 -5.32 -10.79 15.94
N GLY A 184 -4.66 -11.44 14.98
CA GLY A 184 -5.31 -12.33 14.02
C GLY A 184 -4.38 -12.79 12.90
N LYS A 185 -4.87 -13.72 12.07
CA LYS A 185 -4.14 -14.16 10.89
C LYS A 185 -4.43 -13.23 9.71
N PHE A 186 -3.80 -12.06 9.69
CA PHE A 186 -3.99 -11.08 8.63
C PHE A 186 -2.68 -10.42 8.22
N TYR A 187 -2.74 -9.79 7.07
CA TYR A 187 -1.73 -8.87 6.56
C TYR A 187 -2.40 -7.64 5.97
N GLU A 188 -1.63 -6.60 5.71
CA GLU A 188 -2.13 -5.33 5.18
C GLU A 188 -1.30 -4.86 3.99
N LEU A 189 -2.01 -4.27 3.02
CA LEU A 189 -1.44 -3.45 1.95
C LEU A 189 -1.94 -2.03 2.19
N GLU A 190 -1.03 -1.10 2.45
CA GLU A 190 -1.35 0.20 2.98
C GLU A 190 -0.90 1.30 2.01
N GLY A 191 -1.85 1.94 1.33
CA GLY A 191 -1.61 3.13 0.52
C GLY A 191 -1.89 4.40 1.31
N SER A 192 -0.95 5.34 1.31
CA SER A 192 -1.10 6.64 1.97
C SER A 192 -1.18 7.79 0.98
N SER A 193 -2.00 8.79 1.28
CA SER A 193 -1.90 10.10 0.63
C SER A 193 -0.70 10.88 1.14
N PRO A 194 -0.22 11.89 0.41
CA PRO A 194 0.66 12.89 0.98
C PRO A 194 0.07 13.53 2.25
N ALA A 195 0.94 14.10 3.07
CA ALA A 195 0.55 15.00 4.14
C ALA A 195 -0.12 16.25 3.54
N MET A 196 -1.34 16.56 4.00
CA MET A 196 -2.22 17.52 3.33
C MET A 196 -2.16 18.89 4.01
N ALA A 197 -1.62 19.88 3.31
CA ALA A 197 -1.76 21.29 3.66
C ALA A 197 -3.05 21.81 3.02
N LEU A 198 -4.11 21.95 3.81
CA LEU A 198 -5.42 22.36 3.31
C LEU A 198 -5.88 23.70 3.92
N LEU A 199 -6.20 24.63 3.06
CA LEU A 199 -6.90 25.85 3.43
C LEU A 199 -8.32 25.53 3.94
N PRO A 200 -8.96 26.39 4.77
CA PRO A 200 -10.35 26.25 5.13
C PRO A 200 -11.27 26.07 3.90
N GLY A 201 -12.14 25.07 3.94
CA GLY A 201 -13.02 24.69 2.84
C GLY A 201 -12.38 23.86 1.72
N SER A 202 -11.05 23.72 1.70
CA SER A 202 -10.35 22.90 0.69
C SER A 202 -10.41 21.42 1.01
N SER A 203 -10.36 20.60 -0.05
CA SER A 203 -10.43 19.14 0.04
C SER A 203 -9.29 18.47 -0.74
N GLN A 204 -8.92 17.27 -0.32
CA GLN A 204 -8.04 16.37 -1.07
C GLN A 204 -8.64 14.96 -1.09
N THR A 205 -8.51 14.30 -2.24
CA THR A 205 -8.98 12.93 -2.45
C THR A 205 -7.82 11.98 -2.65
N HIS A 206 -7.89 10.82 -2.00
CA HIS A 206 -7.02 9.67 -2.22
C HIS A 206 -7.84 8.50 -2.72
N VAL A 207 -7.52 7.99 -3.89
CA VAL A 207 -8.23 6.88 -4.54
C VAL A 207 -7.43 5.61 -4.38
N GLN A 208 -8.10 4.53 -3.98
CA GLN A 208 -7.51 3.19 -3.98
C GLN A 208 -8.43 2.20 -4.70
N LYS A 209 -7.84 1.38 -5.55
CA LYS A 209 -8.49 0.25 -6.21
C LYS A 209 -7.92 -1.04 -5.64
N THR A 210 -8.81 -1.98 -5.31
CA THR A 210 -8.44 -3.31 -4.86
C THR A 210 -9.08 -4.34 -5.79
N ILE A 211 -8.28 -5.24 -6.35
CA ILE A 211 -8.73 -6.26 -7.30
C ILE A 211 -8.27 -7.62 -6.78
N HIS A 212 -9.20 -8.54 -6.63
CA HIS A 212 -8.94 -9.93 -6.29
C HIS A 212 -9.12 -10.79 -7.53
N LEU A 213 -8.15 -11.63 -7.81
CA LEU A 213 -8.10 -12.53 -8.95
C LEU A 213 -7.91 -13.96 -8.44
N LYS A 214 -8.74 -14.89 -8.91
CA LYS A 214 -8.64 -16.30 -8.57
C LYS A 214 -8.54 -17.14 -9.84
N GLY A 215 -7.53 -18.01 -9.93
CA GLY A 215 -7.27 -18.84 -11.10
C GLY A 215 -6.18 -19.86 -10.86
N SER A 216 -5.80 -20.58 -11.90
CA SER A 216 -4.61 -21.43 -11.84
C SER A 216 -3.35 -20.57 -11.66
N GLU A 217 -2.30 -21.14 -11.10
CA GLU A 217 -1.01 -20.43 -10.97
C GLU A 217 -0.47 -19.97 -12.32
N ALA A 218 -0.61 -20.81 -13.36
CA ALA A 218 -0.19 -20.47 -14.73
C ALA A 218 -0.97 -19.25 -15.28
N ASP A 219 -2.29 -19.21 -15.07
CA ASP A 219 -3.13 -18.09 -15.50
C ASP A 219 -2.79 -16.81 -14.73
N LEU A 220 -2.59 -16.89 -13.42
CA LEU A 220 -2.26 -15.73 -12.60
C LEU A 220 -0.86 -15.19 -12.93
N ASN A 221 0.12 -16.05 -13.21
CA ASN A 221 1.46 -15.66 -13.65
C ASN A 221 1.46 -15.02 -15.05
N ALA A 222 0.46 -15.34 -15.89
CA ALA A 222 0.31 -14.69 -17.20
C ALA A 222 -0.18 -13.23 -17.11
N ILE A 223 -0.66 -12.80 -15.95
CA ILE A 223 -1.09 -11.41 -15.70
C ILE A 223 0.15 -10.54 -15.51
N LYS A 224 0.60 -9.91 -16.61
CA LYS A 224 1.82 -9.08 -16.65
C LYS A 224 1.65 -7.74 -15.92
N PHE A 225 1.38 -7.80 -14.64
CA PHE A 225 1.12 -6.61 -13.85
C PHE A 225 2.40 -5.79 -13.56
N PHE A 226 3.51 -6.49 -13.23
CA PHE A 226 4.78 -5.82 -12.90
C PHE A 226 5.60 -5.41 -14.13
N TYR A 227 5.39 -5.99 -15.31
CA TYR A 227 6.22 -5.78 -16.51
C TYR A 227 5.74 -4.67 -17.45
N ARG A 228 4.63 -4.00 -17.16
CA ARG A 228 4.04 -3.02 -18.10
C ARG A 228 4.52 -1.57 -17.92
N ARG A 229 5.42 -1.29 -17.00
CA ARG A 229 5.88 0.08 -16.70
C ARG A 229 7.40 0.20 -16.48
N THR A 230 8.19 -0.62 -17.17
CA THR A 230 9.63 -0.38 -17.35
C THR A 230 9.87 0.29 -18.69
#